data_d47fbcde53ef33ef25b65e6f5c1701f6
#
_entry.id   d47fbcde53ef33ef25b65e6f5c1701f6
#
_cell.length_a   1.000
_cell.length_b   1.000
_cell.length_c   1.000
_cell.angle_alpha   90.00
_cell.angle_beta   90.00
_cell.angle_gamma   90.00
#
_symmetry.space_group_name_H-M   'P 1'
#
loop_
_entity.id
_entity.type
_entity.pdbx_description
1 polymer ?
#
loop_
_entity_poly.entity_id
_entity_poly.type
_entity_poly.pdbx_seq_one_letter_code
_entity_poly.pdbx_strand_id
1 'polypeptide(L)'
;MDLKIKKVKDNAKIPKIATSGAAGMDLYACITEKITVEPQKIAVIPTGIAIELPNPSVAAFVYARSGLGIKHGICLANGVGVIDSDYRGEICVGLCNVSDKPYNVEPFERVAQMVIAPVIVPTVTEV
;
A
#
# COMPACT_ATOMS: atom_id res chain seq x y z
N MET A 1 -18.43 -5.60 6.72
CA MET A 1 -17.97 -4.22 6.41
C MET A 1 -17.65 -4.14 4.92
N ASP A 2 -18.09 -3.11 4.26
CA ASP A 2 -17.79 -2.91 2.85
C ASP A 2 -16.66 -1.89 2.68
N LEU A 3 -15.64 -2.28 1.96
CA LEU A 3 -14.60 -1.38 1.50
C LEU A 3 -14.93 -0.97 0.05
N LYS A 4 -15.19 0.30 -0.16
CA LYS A 4 -15.42 0.82 -1.51
C LYS A 4 -14.08 1.22 -2.13
N ILE A 5 -13.86 0.79 -3.37
CA ILE A 5 -12.64 1.07 -4.12
C ILE A 5 -13.00 1.70 -5.45
N LYS A 6 -12.34 2.81 -5.76
CA LYS A 6 -12.49 3.51 -7.04
C LYS A 6 -11.20 3.39 -7.84
N LYS A 7 -11.30 3.03 -9.12
CA LYS A 7 -10.20 3.21 -10.04
C LYS A 7 -10.05 4.70 -10.38
N VAL A 8 -8.88 5.25 -10.13
CA VAL A 8 -8.51 6.60 -10.57
C VAL A 8 -7.69 6.58 -11.86
N LYS A 9 -7.30 5.37 -12.29
CA LYS A 9 -6.73 5.08 -13.61
C LYS A 9 -7.45 3.87 -14.19
N ASP A 10 -7.77 3.91 -15.48
CA ASP A 10 -8.59 2.87 -16.12
C ASP A 10 -7.95 1.49 -16.07
N ASN A 11 -6.63 1.41 -16.15
CA ASN A 11 -5.87 0.17 -16.11
C ASN A 11 -5.52 -0.32 -14.69
N ALA A 12 -6.01 0.35 -13.64
CA ALA A 12 -5.74 -0.08 -12.27
C ALA A 12 -6.36 -1.45 -12.00
N LYS A 13 -5.66 -2.23 -11.19
CA LYS A 13 -6.13 -3.54 -10.74
C LYS A 13 -6.75 -3.40 -9.34
N ILE A 14 -7.99 -3.85 -9.20
CA ILE A 14 -8.71 -3.80 -7.93
C ILE A 14 -8.14 -4.88 -6.98
N PRO A 15 -7.68 -4.51 -5.78
CA PRO A 15 -7.30 -5.46 -4.76
C PRO A 15 -8.45 -6.36 -4.34
N LYS A 16 -8.14 -7.57 -3.94
CA LYS A 16 -9.13 -8.52 -3.42
C LYS A 16 -8.49 -9.39 -2.35
N ILE A 17 -9.32 -9.90 -1.44
CA ILE A 17 -8.91 -10.91 -0.47
C ILE A 17 -8.69 -12.22 -1.23
N ALA A 18 -7.47 -12.73 -1.21
CA ALA A 18 -7.10 -13.91 -2.00
C ALA A 18 -7.68 -15.22 -1.43
N THR A 19 -7.74 -15.34 -0.10
CA THR A 19 -8.29 -16.51 0.60
C THR A 19 -9.13 -16.04 1.78
N SER A 20 -10.00 -16.91 2.30
CA SER A 20 -10.83 -16.59 3.48
C SER A 20 -10.02 -16.31 4.74
N GLY A 21 -8.78 -16.78 4.81
CA GLY A 21 -7.88 -16.58 5.95
C GLY A 21 -6.86 -15.47 5.74
N ALA A 22 -6.89 -14.77 4.60
CA ALA A 22 -5.94 -13.68 4.34
C ALA A 22 -6.24 -12.48 5.24
N ALA A 23 -5.18 -11.91 5.86
CA ALA A 23 -5.31 -10.72 6.70
C ALA A 23 -5.50 -9.45 5.90
N GLY A 24 -5.00 -9.43 4.67
CA GLY A 24 -5.02 -8.25 3.82
C GLY A 24 -5.13 -8.60 2.35
N MET A 25 -5.01 -7.58 1.54
CA MET A 25 -5.07 -7.67 0.08
C MET A 25 -3.84 -7.04 -0.55
N ASP A 26 -3.37 -7.62 -1.65
CA ASP A 26 -2.21 -7.09 -2.36
C ASP A 26 -2.54 -5.81 -3.12
N LEU A 27 -1.60 -4.87 -3.10
CA LEU A 27 -1.62 -3.66 -3.92
C LEU A 27 -0.70 -3.85 -5.13
N TYR A 28 -1.17 -3.43 -6.29
CA TYR A 28 -0.50 -3.65 -7.56
C TYR A 28 0.07 -2.37 -8.12
N ALA A 29 1.26 -2.44 -8.70
CA ALA A 29 1.88 -1.31 -9.38
C ALA A 29 1.08 -0.95 -10.64
N CYS A 30 0.47 0.22 -10.65
CA CYS A 30 -0.25 0.75 -11.83
C CYS A 30 0.68 1.62 -12.65
N ILE A 31 1.60 0.98 -13.34
CA ILE A 31 2.63 1.61 -14.18
C ILE A 31 2.64 0.96 -15.56
N THR A 32 3.11 1.67 -16.57
CA THR A 32 3.19 1.17 -17.95
C THR A 32 4.59 0.68 -18.30
N GLU A 33 5.60 1.18 -17.61
CA GLU A 33 7.00 0.79 -17.77
C GLU A 33 7.59 0.49 -16.40
N LYS A 34 8.61 -0.37 -16.35
CA LYS A 34 9.28 -0.70 -15.10
C LYS A 34 9.82 0.56 -14.41
N ILE A 35 9.78 0.57 -13.09
CA ILE A 35 10.42 1.57 -12.25
C ILE A 35 11.55 0.89 -11.48
N THR A 36 12.75 1.40 -11.59
CA THR A 36 13.90 0.89 -10.87
C THR A 36 14.03 1.58 -9.51
N VAL A 37 14.10 0.79 -8.46
CA VAL A 37 14.40 1.28 -7.11
C VAL A 37 15.89 1.05 -6.88
N GLU A 38 16.67 2.09 -7.02
CA GLU A 38 18.12 2.04 -6.82
C GLU A 38 18.49 1.79 -5.35
N PRO A 39 19.64 1.18 -5.07
CA PRO A 39 20.11 1.00 -3.69
C PRO A 39 20.11 2.31 -2.89
N GLN A 40 19.56 2.26 -1.68
CA GLN A 40 19.46 3.39 -0.75
C GLN A 40 18.58 4.54 -1.28
N LYS A 41 17.72 4.28 -2.25
CA LYS A 41 16.80 5.28 -2.83
C LYS A 41 15.35 4.89 -2.59
N ILE A 42 14.48 5.88 -2.81
CA ILE A 42 13.02 5.74 -2.70
C ILE A 42 12.41 5.92 -4.09
N ALA A 43 11.44 5.07 -4.40
CA ALA A 43 10.59 5.23 -5.58
C ALA A 43 9.14 5.19 -5.16
N VAL A 44 8.33 6.10 -5.66
CA VAL A 44 6.89 6.15 -5.39
C VAL A 44 6.15 5.39 -6.49
N ILE A 45 5.42 4.36 -6.09
CA ILE A 45 4.70 3.49 -7.02
C ILE A 45 3.21 3.77 -6.90
N PRO A 46 2.56 4.27 -7.96
CA PRO A 46 1.11 4.48 -7.96
C PRO A 46 0.36 3.14 -8.05
N THR A 47 -0.78 3.05 -7.39
CA THR A 47 -1.67 1.88 -7.46
C THR A 47 -2.87 2.11 -8.37
N GLY A 48 -3.16 3.35 -8.72
CA GLY A 48 -4.30 3.72 -9.57
C GLY A 48 -5.65 3.58 -8.88
N ILE A 49 -5.69 3.40 -7.55
CA ILE A 49 -6.94 3.25 -6.81
C ILE A 49 -7.04 4.27 -5.67
N ALA A 50 -8.25 4.60 -5.32
CA ALA A 50 -8.63 5.32 -4.10
C ALA A 50 -9.65 4.48 -3.35
N ILE A 51 -9.75 4.67 -2.03
CA ILE A 51 -10.66 3.92 -1.18
C ILE A 51 -11.58 4.83 -0.38
N GLU A 52 -12.72 4.29 0.03
CA GLU A 52 -13.60 4.90 1.01
C GLU A 52 -13.88 3.90 2.13
N LEU A 53 -13.42 4.23 3.32
CA LEU A 53 -13.70 3.45 4.52
C LEU A 53 -15.06 3.83 5.09
N PRO A 54 -15.77 2.91 5.77
CA PRO A 54 -17.17 3.15 6.16
C PRO A 54 -17.34 4.17 7.29
N ASN A 55 -16.33 4.34 8.16
CA ASN A 55 -16.42 5.23 9.32
C ASN A 55 -15.05 5.47 9.95
N PRO A 56 -14.92 6.42 10.90
CA PRO A 56 -13.66 6.74 11.55
C PRO A 56 -13.13 5.68 12.53
N SER A 57 -13.89 4.62 12.80
CA SER A 57 -13.43 3.55 13.70
C SER A 57 -12.54 2.52 13.03
N VAL A 58 -12.27 2.69 11.74
CA VAL A 58 -11.36 1.84 10.97
C VAL A 58 -10.38 2.69 10.19
N ALA A 59 -9.22 2.13 9.93
CA ALA A 59 -8.20 2.70 9.06
C ALA A 59 -7.63 1.62 8.15
N ALA A 60 -7.01 2.01 7.06
CA ALA A 60 -6.25 1.11 6.22
C ALA A 60 -4.76 1.26 6.54
N PHE A 61 -4.08 0.13 6.65
CA PHE A 61 -2.64 0.07 6.91
C PHE A 61 -1.95 -0.62 5.74
N VAL A 62 -0.91 -0.01 5.23
CA VAL A 62 -0.13 -0.55 4.12
C VAL A 62 1.20 -1.06 4.65
N TYR A 63 1.50 -2.32 4.36
CA TYR A 63 2.69 -3.02 4.81
C TYR A 63 3.51 -3.52 3.63
N ALA A 64 4.79 -3.74 3.87
CA ALA A 64 5.64 -4.44 2.92
C ALA A 64 5.18 -5.89 2.74
N ARG A 65 5.48 -6.47 1.58
CA ARG A 65 5.32 -7.91 1.35
C ARG A 65 6.58 -8.63 1.79
N SER A 66 6.41 -9.75 2.50
CA SER A 66 7.53 -10.51 3.06
C SER A 66 8.54 -10.97 1.99
N GLY A 67 8.07 -11.42 0.84
CA GLY A 67 8.95 -11.86 -0.25
C GLY A 67 9.84 -10.75 -0.79
N LEU A 68 9.30 -9.55 -0.98
CA LEU A 68 10.08 -8.40 -1.43
C LEU A 68 11.04 -7.90 -0.36
N GLY A 69 10.58 -7.84 0.89
CA GLY A 69 11.41 -7.37 2.00
C GLY A 69 12.58 -8.30 2.29
N ILE A 70 12.31 -9.58 2.45
CA ILE A 70 13.31 -10.56 2.88
C ILE A 70 14.28 -10.92 1.75
N LYS A 71 13.77 -11.13 0.52
CA LYS A 71 14.61 -11.57 -0.61
C LYS A 71 15.33 -10.42 -1.32
N HIS A 72 14.70 -9.25 -1.38
CA HIS A 72 15.19 -8.15 -2.22
C HIS A 72 15.50 -6.87 -1.45
N GLY A 73 15.19 -6.83 -0.15
CA GLY A 73 15.41 -5.63 0.65
C GLY A 73 14.49 -4.47 0.26
N ILE A 74 13.32 -4.76 -0.31
CA ILE A 74 12.34 -3.76 -0.71
C ILE A 74 11.28 -3.65 0.38
N CYS A 75 11.20 -2.49 0.99
CA CYS A 75 10.27 -2.21 2.08
C CYS A 75 9.63 -0.83 1.89
N LEU A 76 8.71 -0.46 2.77
CA LEU A 76 8.08 0.85 2.69
C LEU A 76 8.99 1.92 3.30
N ALA A 77 9.15 3.03 2.58
CA ALA A 77 9.98 4.15 3.04
C ALA A 77 9.46 4.77 4.33
N ASN A 78 8.16 4.71 4.58
CA ASN A 78 7.51 5.19 5.81
C ASN A 78 7.30 4.09 6.87
N GLY A 79 7.81 2.89 6.64
CA GLY A 79 7.63 1.73 7.52
C GLY A 79 6.24 1.12 7.38
N VAL A 80 5.22 1.84 7.83
CA VAL A 80 3.80 1.48 7.67
C VAL A 80 3.07 2.70 7.10
N GLY A 81 2.31 2.48 6.04
CA GLY A 81 1.40 3.50 5.51
C GLY A 81 0.11 3.52 6.31
N VAL A 82 -0.29 4.68 6.81
CA VAL A 82 -1.56 4.85 7.53
C VAL A 82 -2.49 5.66 6.64
N ILE A 83 -3.63 5.07 6.27
CA ILE A 83 -4.64 5.72 5.45
C ILE A 83 -5.85 6.02 6.32
N ASP A 84 -6.11 7.30 6.52
CA ASP A 84 -7.22 7.79 7.31
C ASP A 84 -8.57 7.46 6.65
N SER A 85 -9.63 7.35 7.47
CA SER A 85 -10.96 7.01 6.97
C SER A 85 -11.51 8.04 5.98
N ASP A 86 -11.07 9.28 6.06
CA ASP A 86 -11.51 10.38 5.19
C ASP A 86 -10.54 10.66 4.01
N TYR A 87 -9.49 9.88 3.87
CA TYR A 87 -8.59 10.05 2.72
C TYR A 87 -9.25 9.52 1.42
N ARG A 88 -9.32 10.37 0.40
CA ARG A 88 -9.95 10.05 -0.90
C ARG A 88 -8.98 10.12 -2.08
N GLY A 89 -7.70 10.36 -1.82
CA GLY A 89 -6.69 10.43 -2.86
C GLY A 89 -6.24 9.06 -3.36
N GLU A 90 -5.44 9.06 -4.40
CA GLU A 90 -4.81 7.84 -4.90
C GLU A 90 -3.86 7.28 -3.84
N ILE A 91 -3.91 5.96 -3.66
CA ILE A 91 -2.94 5.26 -2.82
C ILE A 91 -1.66 5.07 -3.63
N CYS A 92 -0.58 5.64 -3.12
CA CYS A 92 0.76 5.45 -3.67
C CYS A 92 1.65 4.77 -2.63
N VAL A 93 2.52 3.88 -3.09
CA VAL A 93 3.41 3.11 -2.23
C VAL A 93 4.85 3.62 -2.41
N GLY A 94 5.40 4.20 -1.36
CA GLY A 94 6.81 4.60 -1.34
C GLY A 94 7.69 3.41 -1.00
N LEU A 95 8.40 2.87 -1.99
CA LEU A 95 9.33 1.76 -1.79
C LEU A 95 10.74 2.29 -1.58
N CYS A 96 11.45 1.71 -0.63
CA CYS A 96 12.89 1.92 -0.48
C CYS A 96 13.63 0.60 -0.66
N ASN A 97 14.89 0.71 -1.07
CA ASN A 97 15.75 -0.44 -1.33
C ASN A 97 16.94 -0.39 -0.35
N VAL A 98 16.93 -1.27 0.64
CA VAL A 98 18.01 -1.35 1.63
C VAL A 98 19.10 -2.34 1.24
N SER A 99 18.98 -2.97 0.07
CA SER A 99 20.01 -3.86 -0.48
C SER A 99 21.08 -3.08 -1.24
N ASP A 100 22.06 -3.78 -1.77
CA ASP A 100 23.13 -3.23 -2.61
C ASP A 100 22.87 -3.42 -4.11
N LYS A 101 21.70 -3.95 -4.49
CA LYS A 101 21.32 -4.22 -5.89
C LYS A 101 20.09 -3.45 -6.28
N PRO A 102 20.02 -2.90 -7.52
CA PRO A 102 18.78 -2.32 -8.03
C PRO A 102 17.66 -3.35 -8.08
N TYR A 103 16.42 -2.89 -7.86
CA TYR A 103 15.23 -3.70 -8.02
C TYR A 103 14.29 -3.07 -9.05
N ASN A 104 13.86 -3.84 -10.03
CA ASN A 104 12.92 -3.39 -11.06
C ASN A 104 11.51 -3.79 -10.68
N VAL A 105 10.66 -2.80 -10.43
CA VAL A 105 9.22 -2.99 -10.26
C VAL A 105 8.59 -3.05 -11.64
N GLU A 106 7.95 -4.17 -11.97
CA GLU A 106 7.27 -4.38 -13.23
C GLU A 106 5.79 -3.94 -13.16
N PRO A 107 5.16 -3.61 -14.31
CA PRO A 107 3.73 -3.32 -14.33
C PRO A 107 2.91 -4.46 -13.70
N PHE A 108 1.92 -4.08 -12.89
CA PHE A 108 1.02 -4.99 -12.16
C PHE A 108 1.69 -5.92 -11.15
N GLU A 109 2.93 -5.65 -10.80
CA GLU A 109 3.59 -6.37 -9.72
C GLU A 109 2.91 -6.04 -8.38
N ARG A 110 2.82 -7.04 -7.50
CA ARG A 110 2.32 -6.86 -6.13
C ARG A 110 3.43 -6.26 -5.29
N VAL A 111 3.28 -4.98 -4.93
CA VAL A 111 4.36 -4.19 -4.30
C VAL A 111 4.16 -3.96 -2.81
N ALA A 112 2.95 -4.18 -2.30
CA ALA A 112 2.61 -4.00 -0.90
C ALA A 112 1.34 -4.78 -0.58
N GLN A 113 0.95 -4.77 0.68
CA GLN A 113 -0.33 -5.33 1.12
C GLN A 113 -1.06 -4.32 2.01
N MET A 114 -2.39 -4.33 1.93
CA MET A 114 -3.24 -3.43 2.69
C MET A 114 -4.13 -4.23 3.64
N VAL A 115 -4.15 -3.83 4.89
CA VAL A 115 -4.96 -4.43 5.96
C VAL A 115 -5.92 -3.36 6.49
N ILE A 116 -7.20 -3.71 6.63
CA ILE A 116 -8.17 -2.84 7.29
C ILE A 116 -8.26 -3.27 8.75
N ALA A 117 -8.10 -2.34 9.68
CA ALA A 117 -8.11 -2.65 11.09
C ALA A 117 -8.88 -1.59 11.88
N PRO A 118 -9.47 -1.97 13.02
CA PRO A 118 -10.12 -1.01 13.90
C PRO A 118 -9.09 -0.10 14.58
N VAL A 119 -9.47 1.15 14.79
CA VAL A 119 -8.65 2.14 15.48
C VAL A 119 -9.49 2.88 16.52
N ILE A 120 -8.84 3.33 17.57
CA ILE A 120 -9.45 4.20 18.57
C ILE A 120 -9.02 5.63 18.28
N VAL A 121 -10.00 6.51 18.13
CA VAL A 121 -9.76 7.95 17.96
C VAL A 121 -10.05 8.62 19.31
N PRO A 122 -9.02 8.95 20.11
CA PRO A 122 -9.21 9.50 21.44
C PRO A 122 -9.53 10.99 21.40
N THR A 123 -10.19 11.47 22.46
CA THR A 123 -10.18 12.89 22.79
C THR A 123 -8.89 13.18 23.55
N VAL A 124 -8.13 14.17 23.11
CA VAL A 124 -6.88 14.56 23.76
C VAL A 124 -7.18 15.69 24.76
N THR A 125 -6.74 15.51 26.00
CA THR A 125 -6.84 16.52 27.06
C THR A 125 -5.46 16.79 27.64
N GLU A 126 -5.02 18.03 27.61
CA GLU A 126 -3.79 18.44 28.29
C GLU A 126 -4.02 18.50 29.81
N VAL A 127 -3.06 18.02 30.57
CA VAL A 127 -3.08 18.03 32.03
C VAL A 127 -1.90 18.79 32.62
#